data_7432dfe05664ce204986c3e2266aad0c
#
_entry.id   7432dfe05664ce204986c3e2266aad0c
#
_cell.length_a   1.000
_cell.length_b   1.000
_cell.length_c   1.000
_cell.angle_alpha   90.00
_cell.angle_beta   90.00
_cell.angle_gamma   90.00
#
_symmetry.space_group_name_H-M   'P 1'
#
loop_
_entity.id
_entity.type
_entity.pdbx_description
1 polymer ?
#
loop_
_entity_poly.entity_id
_entity_poly.type
_entity_poly.pdbx_seq_one_letter_code
_entity_poly.pdbx_strand_id
1 'polypeptide(L)'
;MKRLSASVEVDTERRGANHGLVTTSDGLVLIDGPHKPSDTLKLKAEIEGRGRPLRYILNTEPHGDHWTSNAYFDVPAVAHAGVRERILATDMAAMVQRVGTFGPDEPKLLEGYRPNAPVITFQRELTLHVGNHTFRMIHMPGHTTAQAAIVIEEEGVVFTSDNVFCKCHTWLQEADPAAWLGSLDALRALDADTLVPGHGPVCDKRYLDEQGAFIEEWVDYVRRAVEEGMPKDDAVAKLTKMTDRYPMDVEQDGMAPMVMKLNVANLYDYVTGAGIHRRA
;
A
#
# COMPACT_ATOMS: atom_id res chain seq x y z
N MET A 1 -5.42 -14.96 9.81
CA MET A 1 -6.29 -13.95 9.15
C MET A 1 -7.63 -13.83 9.88
N LYS A 2 -8.25 -12.66 9.88
CA LYS A 2 -9.57 -12.38 10.48
C LYS A 2 -10.64 -12.35 9.38
N ARG A 3 -11.77 -13.03 9.61
CA ARG A 3 -12.90 -13.04 8.67
C ARG A 3 -13.59 -11.67 8.67
N LEU A 4 -13.74 -11.09 7.48
CA LEU A 4 -14.38 -9.80 7.27
C LEU A 4 -15.81 -9.97 6.71
N SER A 5 -15.99 -10.91 5.79
CA SER A 5 -17.28 -11.25 5.18
C SER A 5 -17.40 -12.78 4.96
N ALA A 6 -18.38 -13.22 4.18
CA ALA A 6 -18.55 -14.65 3.88
C ALA A 6 -17.32 -15.24 3.17
N SER A 7 -16.69 -14.47 2.28
CA SER A 7 -15.63 -14.92 1.39
C SER A 7 -14.29 -14.22 1.59
N VAL A 8 -14.26 -13.09 2.34
CA VAL A 8 -13.06 -12.26 2.52
C VAL A 8 -12.49 -12.44 3.92
N GLU A 9 -11.22 -12.75 3.99
CA GLU A 9 -10.40 -12.75 5.20
C GLU A 9 -9.25 -11.75 5.03
N VAL A 10 -8.88 -11.02 6.08
CA VAL A 10 -7.81 -10.03 6.08
C VAL A 10 -6.84 -10.24 7.23
N ASP A 11 -5.61 -9.83 7.04
CA ASP A 11 -4.59 -9.74 8.08
C ASP A 11 -4.10 -8.30 8.19
N THR A 12 -4.24 -7.71 9.36
CA THR A 12 -3.87 -6.33 9.68
C THR A 12 -2.91 -6.27 10.87
N GLU A 13 -2.30 -7.41 11.22
CA GLU A 13 -1.49 -7.55 12.44
C GLU A 13 -0.03 -7.92 12.14
N ARG A 14 0.37 -7.90 10.86
CA ARG A 14 1.75 -8.20 10.44
C ARG A 14 2.44 -6.94 9.92
N ARG A 15 3.79 -7.00 9.95
CA ARG A 15 4.60 -5.93 9.37
C ARG A 15 4.35 -5.80 7.87
N GLY A 16 4.20 -4.56 7.41
CA GLY A 16 3.95 -4.20 6.02
C GLY A 16 2.46 -3.99 5.75
N ALA A 17 2.09 -4.06 4.48
CA ALA A 17 0.73 -3.80 4.09
C ALA A 17 -0.26 -4.86 4.58
N ASN A 18 -1.47 -4.42 4.86
CA ASN A 18 -2.59 -5.31 5.07
C ASN A 18 -2.81 -6.16 3.81
N HIS A 19 -3.12 -7.42 3.99
CA HIS A 19 -3.39 -8.30 2.87
C HIS A 19 -4.68 -9.10 3.08
N GLY A 20 -5.26 -9.55 1.99
CA GLY A 20 -6.52 -10.28 2.01
C GLY A 20 -6.51 -11.56 1.21
N LEU A 21 -7.30 -12.52 1.66
CA LEU A 21 -7.56 -13.77 0.95
C LEU A 21 -9.05 -13.88 0.66
N VAL A 22 -9.39 -14.02 -0.62
CA VAL A 22 -10.78 -14.16 -1.06
C VAL A 22 -11.01 -15.58 -1.54
N THR A 23 -12.03 -16.22 -0.95
CA THR A 23 -12.47 -17.56 -1.35
C THR A 23 -13.57 -17.46 -2.40
N THR A 24 -13.30 -17.94 -3.61
CA THR A 24 -14.27 -17.96 -4.72
C THR A 24 -14.71 -19.37 -5.05
N SER A 25 -15.70 -19.58 -5.92
CA SER A 25 -16.08 -20.93 -6.37
C SER A 25 -15.00 -21.63 -7.20
N ASP A 26 -14.03 -20.88 -7.78
CA ASP A 26 -12.93 -21.43 -8.61
C ASP A 26 -11.55 -21.41 -7.93
N GLY A 27 -11.48 -21.16 -6.64
CA GLY A 27 -10.23 -21.16 -5.90
C GLY A 27 -10.05 -19.91 -5.04
N LEU A 28 -8.81 -19.52 -4.78
CA LEU A 28 -8.43 -18.42 -3.90
C LEU A 28 -7.82 -17.29 -4.71
N VAL A 29 -8.04 -16.05 -4.28
CA VAL A 29 -7.35 -14.86 -4.78
C VAL A 29 -6.69 -14.16 -3.60
N LEU A 30 -5.39 -13.91 -3.69
CA LEU A 30 -4.63 -13.16 -2.71
C LEU A 30 -4.55 -11.68 -3.14
N ILE A 31 -4.81 -10.76 -2.23
CA ILE A 31 -4.64 -9.33 -2.44
C ILE A 31 -3.49 -8.87 -1.56
N ASP A 32 -2.40 -8.42 -2.20
CA ASP A 32 -1.11 -8.13 -1.57
C ASP A 32 -0.58 -9.31 -0.73
N GLY A 33 0.44 -9.08 0.08
CA GLY A 33 0.96 -10.11 0.95
C GLY A 33 2.05 -9.60 1.88
N PRO A 34 2.43 -10.39 2.89
CA PRO A 34 3.36 -9.95 3.92
C PRO A 34 4.70 -9.46 3.35
N HIS A 35 5.22 -8.39 3.94
CA HIS A 35 6.55 -7.86 3.61
C HIS A 35 7.68 -8.79 4.07
N LYS A 36 7.45 -9.48 5.19
CA LYS A 36 8.44 -10.30 5.87
C LYS A 36 8.43 -11.72 5.29
N PRO A 37 9.56 -12.22 4.76
CA PRO A 37 9.64 -13.56 4.17
C PRO A 37 9.12 -14.68 5.05
N SER A 38 9.46 -14.67 6.34
CA SER A 38 8.98 -15.69 7.29
C SER A 38 7.46 -15.69 7.46
N ASP A 39 6.81 -14.51 7.40
CA ASP A 39 5.35 -14.41 7.46
C ASP A 39 4.71 -14.84 6.14
N THR A 40 5.38 -14.58 5.00
CA THR A 40 4.95 -15.11 3.70
C THR A 40 4.93 -16.64 3.69
N LEU A 41 5.94 -17.31 4.27
CA LEU A 41 5.97 -18.77 4.36
C LEU A 41 4.85 -19.32 5.23
N LYS A 42 4.49 -18.63 6.32
CA LYS A 42 3.31 -18.99 7.14
C LYS A 42 2.01 -18.84 6.35
N LEU A 43 1.85 -17.72 5.64
CA LEU A 43 0.68 -17.50 4.78
C LEU A 43 0.59 -18.55 3.67
N LYS A 44 1.72 -18.91 3.05
CA LYS A 44 1.76 -19.97 2.02
C LYS A 44 1.27 -21.31 2.57
N ALA A 45 1.76 -21.73 3.73
CA ALA A 45 1.32 -22.96 4.38
C ALA A 45 -0.18 -22.92 4.74
N GLU A 46 -0.68 -21.75 5.17
CA GLU A 46 -2.11 -21.55 5.43
C GLU A 46 -2.95 -21.68 4.16
N ILE A 47 -2.53 -21.05 3.04
CA ILE A 47 -3.21 -21.16 1.74
C ILE A 47 -3.21 -22.60 1.23
N GLU A 48 -2.07 -23.31 1.28
CA GLU A 48 -1.95 -24.71 0.89
C GLU A 48 -2.87 -25.60 1.74
N GLY A 49 -2.95 -25.34 3.04
CA GLY A 49 -3.84 -26.05 3.98
C GLY A 49 -5.33 -25.90 3.70
N ARG A 50 -5.75 -24.89 2.89
CA ARG A 50 -7.15 -24.71 2.47
C ARG A 50 -7.60 -25.76 1.46
N GLY A 51 -6.69 -26.51 0.83
CA GLY A 51 -7.02 -27.54 -0.17
C GLY A 51 -7.67 -26.99 -1.44
N ARG A 52 -7.48 -25.69 -1.72
CA ARG A 52 -8.02 -24.98 -2.89
C ARG A 52 -6.89 -24.27 -3.62
N PRO A 53 -6.87 -24.26 -4.97
CA PRO A 53 -5.81 -23.61 -5.72
C PRO A 53 -5.85 -22.08 -5.51
N LEU A 54 -4.69 -21.45 -5.28
CA LEU A 54 -4.51 -20.04 -5.48
C LEU A 54 -4.53 -19.77 -6.98
N ARG A 55 -5.33 -18.80 -7.44
CA ARG A 55 -5.50 -18.49 -8.87
C ARG A 55 -4.70 -17.27 -9.28
N TYR A 56 -4.75 -16.22 -8.47
CA TYR A 56 -4.13 -14.93 -8.76
C TYR A 56 -3.61 -14.27 -7.49
N ILE A 57 -2.59 -13.42 -7.68
CA ILE A 57 -2.22 -12.39 -6.71
C ILE A 57 -2.56 -11.04 -7.34
N LEU A 58 -3.27 -10.18 -6.63
CA LEU A 58 -3.60 -8.83 -7.05
C LEU A 58 -2.77 -7.86 -6.20
N ASN A 59 -1.89 -7.06 -6.84
CA ASN A 59 -1.13 -6.07 -6.10
C ASN A 59 -1.74 -4.68 -6.29
N THR A 60 -1.85 -3.97 -5.18
CA THR A 60 -2.49 -2.67 -5.11
C THR A 60 -1.54 -1.53 -5.42
N GLU A 61 -0.20 -1.68 -5.14
CA GLU A 61 0.74 -0.59 -5.34
C GLU A 61 2.21 -1.08 -5.47
N PRO A 62 3.18 -0.18 -5.83
CA PRO A 62 4.55 -0.58 -6.17
C PRO A 62 5.52 -0.73 -5.01
N HIS A 63 5.19 -0.42 -3.75
CA HIS A 63 6.10 -0.59 -2.63
C HIS A 63 6.30 -2.07 -2.25
N GLY A 64 7.47 -2.39 -1.71
CA GLY A 64 7.89 -3.77 -1.47
C GLY A 64 7.03 -4.54 -0.50
N ASP A 65 6.36 -3.88 0.41
CA ASP A 65 5.47 -4.48 1.39
C ASP A 65 4.12 -4.95 0.83
N HIS A 66 3.82 -4.65 -0.44
CA HIS A 66 2.64 -5.17 -1.14
C HIS A 66 2.96 -6.37 -2.03
N TRP A 67 4.20 -6.51 -2.52
CA TRP A 67 4.52 -7.51 -3.55
C TRP A 67 5.70 -8.46 -3.23
N THR A 68 6.47 -8.22 -2.18
CA THR A 68 7.61 -9.10 -1.83
C THR A 68 7.21 -10.56 -1.70
N SER A 69 6.00 -10.82 -1.23
CA SER A 69 5.42 -12.17 -1.10
C SER A 69 5.18 -12.89 -2.44
N ASN A 70 5.03 -12.16 -3.56
CA ASN A 70 4.61 -12.74 -4.84
C ASN A 70 5.50 -13.91 -5.29
N ALA A 71 6.81 -13.81 -5.08
CA ALA A 71 7.78 -14.80 -5.55
C ALA A 71 7.70 -16.15 -4.83
N TYR A 72 6.96 -16.25 -3.74
CA TYR A 72 6.75 -17.48 -3.01
C TYR A 72 5.58 -18.32 -3.55
N PHE A 73 4.82 -17.74 -4.50
CA PHE A 73 3.66 -18.37 -5.12
C PHE A 73 3.86 -18.50 -6.63
N ASP A 74 3.59 -19.68 -7.17
CA ASP A 74 3.69 -19.96 -8.62
C ASP A 74 2.34 -19.71 -9.29
N VAL A 75 1.90 -18.43 -9.25
CA VAL A 75 0.64 -17.99 -9.85
C VAL A 75 0.81 -16.62 -10.50
N PRO A 76 -0.02 -16.26 -11.52
CA PRO A 76 0.04 -14.96 -12.14
C PRO A 76 -0.30 -13.83 -11.16
N ALA A 77 0.53 -12.79 -11.16
CA ALA A 77 0.24 -11.54 -10.49
C ALA A 77 -0.40 -10.53 -11.47
N VAL A 78 -1.32 -9.71 -10.95
CA VAL A 78 -2.07 -8.67 -11.68
C VAL A 78 -1.89 -7.35 -10.96
N ALA A 79 -1.55 -6.27 -11.67
CA ALA A 79 -1.40 -4.94 -11.06
C ALA A 79 -1.46 -3.82 -12.11
N HIS A 80 -1.42 -2.55 -11.66
CA HIS A 80 -1.16 -1.41 -12.54
C HIS A 80 0.22 -1.56 -13.22
N ALA A 81 0.36 -1.08 -14.47
CA ALA A 81 1.59 -1.24 -15.24
C ALA A 81 2.83 -0.67 -14.53
N GLY A 82 2.70 0.47 -13.86
CA GLY A 82 3.79 1.07 -13.09
C GLY A 82 4.28 0.22 -11.90
N VAL A 83 3.42 -0.64 -11.35
CA VAL A 83 3.84 -1.63 -10.32
C VAL A 83 4.82 -2.62 -10.94
N ARG A 84 4.50 -3.16 -12.11
CA ARG A 84 5.40 -4.05 -12.85
C ARG A 84 6.75 -3.37 -13.14
N GLU A 85 6.71 -2.14 -13.62
CA GLU A 85 7.92 -1.37 -13.95
C GLU A 85 8.80 -1.19 -12.71
N ARG A 86 8.23 -0.81 -11.57
CA ARG A 86 8.94 -0.62 -10.31
C ARG A 86 9.54 -1.93 -9.78
N ILE A 87 8.81 -3.04 -9.85
CA ILE A 87 9.31 -4.35 -9.44
C ILE A 87 10.51 -4.77 -10.30
N LEU A 88 10.45 -4.60 -11.62
CA LEU A 88 11.54 -4.95 -12.52
C LEU A 88 12.79 -4.05 -12.35
N ALA A 89 12.60 -2.84 -11.85
CA ALA A 89 13.69 -1.90 -11.55
C ALA A 89 14.25 -2.04 -10.12
N THR A 90 13.78 -3.01 -9.33
CA THR A 90 14.17 -3.17 -7.93
C THR A 90 15.64 -3.56 -7.82
N ASP A 91 16.41 -2.78 -7.02
CA ASP A 91 17.75 -3.16 -6.59
C ASP A 91 17.65 -4.30 -5.56
N MET A 92 18.00 -5.51 -6.00
CA MET A 92 17.93 -6.70 -5.15
C MET A 92 18.88 -6.64 -3.97
N ALA A 93 20.05 -5.96 -4.09
CA ALA A 93 20.99 -5.84 -2.97
C ALA A 93 20.41 -4.93 -1.88
N ALA A 94 19.82 -3.80 -2.28
CA ALA A 94 19.13 -2.90 -1.35
C ALA A 94 17.91 -3.57 -0.70
N MET A 95 17.14 -4.38 -1.46
CA MET A 95 16.02 -5.16 -0.94
C MET A 95 16.47 -6.16 0.14
N VAL A 96 17.52 -6.94 -0.12
CA VAL A 96 18.06 -7.91 0.85
C VAL A 96 18.54 -7.19 2.12
N GLN A 97 19.23 -6.05 1.97
CA GLN A 97 19.64 -5.23 3.09
C GLN A 97 18.44 -4.75 3.92
N ARG A 98 17.39 -4.26 3.26
CA ARG A 98 16.17 -3.82 3.94
C ARG A 98 15.48 -4.96 4.69
N VAL A 99 15.33 -6.12 4.06
CA VAL A 99 14.76 -7.31 4.68
C VAL A 99 15.58 -7.77 5.88
N GLY A 100 16.91 -7.59 5.85
CA GLY A 100 17.80 -7.84 6.99
C GLY A 100 17.48 -7.03 8.24
N THR A 101 16.82 -5.88 8.11
CA THR A 101 16.35 -5.09 9.26
C THR A 101 15.14 -5.69 9.97
N PHE A 102 14.44 -6.65 9.35
CA PHE A 102 13.26 -7.31 9.93
C PHE A 102 13.63 -8.48 10.84
N GLY A 103 14.86 -8.97 10.75
CA GLY A 103 15.40 -10.05 11.57
C GLY A 103 16.62 -10.70 10.92
N PRO A 104 17.53 -11.29 11.72
CA PRO A 104 18.81 -11.81 11.23
C PRO A 104 18.66 -13.02 10.29
N ASP A 105 17.54 -13.72 10.34
CA ASP A 105 17.29 -14.89 9.51
C ASP A 105 16.50 -14.59 8.24
N GLU A 106 15.85 -13.43 8.16
CA GLU A 106 15.00 -13.06 7.03
C GLU A 106 15.75 -13.02 5.68
N PRO A 107 16.98 -12.47 5.59
CA PRO A 107 17.74 -12.48 4.33
C PRO A 107 18.01 -13.86 3.76
N LYS A 108 18.15 -14.88 4.60
CA LYS A 108 18.38 -16.28 4.17
C LYS A 108 17.19 -16.83 3.40
N LEU A 109 15.98 -16.35 3.72
CA LEU A 109 14.74 -16.74 3.06
C LEU A 109 14.57 -16.10 1.68
N LEU A 110 15.46 -15.17 1.31
CA LEU A 110 15.56 -14.60 -0.03
C LEU A 110 16.63 -15.30 -0.90
N GLU A 111 17.24 -16.39 -0.44
CA GLU A 111 18.19 -17.14 -1.27
C GLU A 111 17.49 -17.69 -2.52
N GLY A 112 18.02 -17.33 -3.70
CA GLY A 112 17.38 -17.66 -4.98
C GLY A 112 16.10 -16.88 -5.32
N TYR A 113 15.72 -15.92 -4.48
CA TYR A 113 14.54 -15.10 -4.71
C TYR A 113 14.62 -14.33 -6.04
N ARG A 114 13.54 -14.38 -6.80
CA ARG A 114 13.33 -13.58 -8.01
C ARG A 114 11.95 -12.93 -7.94
N PRO A 115 11.86 -11.60 -8.07
CA PRO A 115 10.56 -10.93 -8.05
C PRO A 115 9.60 -11.54 -9.08
N ASN A 116 8.41 -11.95 -8.63
CA ASN A 116 7.33 -12.35 -9.52
C ASN A 116 6.54 -11.09 -9.90
N ALA A 117 7.01 -10.41 -10.97
CA ALA A 117 6.38 -9.19 -11.44
C ALA A 117 5.05 -9.50 -12.16
N PRO A 118 4.02 -8.63 -12.01
CA PRO A 118 2.72 -8.82 -12.64
C PRO A 118 2.81 -9.13 -14.13
N VAL A 119 2.13 -10.19 -14.57
CA VAL A 119 2.07 -10.60 -15.99
C VAL A 119 0.82 -10.08 -16.69
N ILE A 120 -0.19 -9.68 -15.92
CA ILE A 120 -1.39 -9.00 -16.39
C ILE A 120 -1.34 -7.60 -15.82
N THR A 121 -1.36 -6.58 -16.71
CA THR A 121 -1.26 -5.19 -16.29
C THR A 121 -2.35 -4.34 -16.91
N PHE A 122 -2.70 -3.24 -16.22
CA PHE A 122 -3.67 -2.25 -16.70
C PHE A 122 -3.15 -0.82 -16.46
N GLN A 123 -3.80 0.17 -17.09
CA GLN A 123 -3.47 1.60 -16.93
C GLN A 123 -4.54 2.37 -16.13
N ARG A 124 -5.80 2.09 -16.36
CA ARG A 124 -6.91 2.80 -15.69
C ARG A 124 -7.79 1.89 -14.86
N GLU A 125 -8.26 0.83 -15.45
CA GLU A 125 -9.16 -0.12 -14.82
C GLU A 125 -9.02 -1.50 -15.45
N LEU A 126 -9.22 -2.54 -14.62
CA LEU A 126 -9.30 -3.93 -15.05
C LEU A 126 -10.36 -4.63 -14.22
N THR A 127 -11.22 -5.41 -14.88
CA THR A 127 -12.17 -6.30 -14.23
C THR A 127 -11.72 -7.74 -14.42
N LEU A 128 -11.57 -8.46 -13.31
CA LEU A 128 -11.19 -9.88 -13.28
C LEU A 128 -12.32 -10.69 -12.66
N HIS A 129 -12.82 -11.68 -13.38
CA HIS A 129 -13.81 -12.62 -12.85
C HIS A 129 -13.12 -13.94 -12.46
N VAL A 130 -13.32 -14.34 -11.20
CA VAL A 130 -12.79 -15.62 -10.67
C VAL A 130 -13.93 -16.34 -9.96
N GLY A 131 -14.40 -17.43 -10.59
CA GLY A 131 -15.55 -18.16 -10.07
C GLY A 131 -16.79 -17.25 -9.95
N ASN A 132 -17.31 -17.14 -8.73
CA ASN A 132 -18.48 -16.32 -8.41
C ASN A 132 -18.15 -14.92 -7.87
N HIS A 133 -16.93 -14.41 -8.09
CA HIS A 133 -16.50 -13.09 -7.62
C HIS A 133 -15.95 -12.24 -8.75
N THR A 134 -16.20 -10.94 -8.66
CA THR A 134 -15.74 -9.87 -9.54
C THR A 134 -14.79 -8.95 -8.78
N PHE A 135 -13.57 -8.84 -9.28
CA PHE A 135 -12.54 -7.96 -8.76
C PHE A 135 -12.36 -6.78 -9.73
N ARG A 136 -12.77 -5.58 -9.32
CA ARG A 136 -12.48 -4.36 -10.08
C ARG A 136 -11.24 -3.69 -9.51
N MET A 137 -10.20 -3.61 -10.32
CA MET A 137 -8.96 -2.90 -10.01
C MET A 137 -9.00 -1.53 -10.69
N ILE A 138 -9.03 -0.47 -9.90
CA ILE A 138 -9.22 0.90 -10.38
C ILE A 138 -7.99 1.72 -10.02
N HIS A 139 -7.32 2.32 -11.03
CA HIS A 139 -6.19 3.22 -10.79
C HIS A 139 -6.65 4.43 -9.97
N MET A 140 -6.06 4.59 -8.80
CA MET A 140 -6.36 5.66 -7.84
C MET A 140 -5.04 6.21 -7.28
N PRO A 141 -4.31 7.04 -8.05
CA PRO A 141 -3.02 7.57 -7.63
C PRO A 141 -3.16 8.50 -6.41
N GLY A 142 -2.13 8.56 -5.60
CA GLY A 142 -2.13 9.42 -4.41
C GLY A 142 -0.85 9.24 -3.61
N HIS A 143 -0.78 8.21 -2.79
CA HIS A 143 0.44 7.83 -2.08
C HIS A 143 1.57 7.48 -3.06
N THR A 144 1.25 6.76 -4.13
CA THR A 144 2.11 6.56 -5.30
C THR A 144 1.35 6.82 -6.61
N THR A 145 2.10 6.96 -7.71
CA THR A 145 1.52 7.18 -9.05
C THR A 145 0.93 5.93 -9.68
N ALA A 146 1.28 4.73 -9.19
CA ALA A 146 0.87 3.44 -9.76
C ALA A 146 -0.09 2.65 -8.85
N GLN A 147 -0.73 3.33 -7.93
CA GLN A 147 -1.61 2.74 -6.94
C GLN A 147 -3.00 2.45 -7.50
N ALA A 148 -3.65 1.39 -6.99
CA ALA A 148 -5.00 1.00 -7.37
C ALA A 148 -5.81 0.55 -6.15
N ALA A 149 -7.11 0.85 -6.16
CA ALA A 149 -8.06 0.19 -5.27
C ALA A 149 -8.59 -1.10 -5.92
N ILE A 150 -8.92 -2.09 -5.09
CA ILE A 150 -9.53 -3.35 -5.53
C ILE A 150 -10.90 -3.49 -4.87
N VAL A 151 -11.94 -3.43 -5.68
CA VAL A 151 -13.34 -3.61 -5.24
C VAL A 151 -13.72 -5.07 -5.42
N ILE A 152 -14.26 -5.69 -4.37
CA ILE A 152 -14.89 -7.01 -4.41
C ILE A 152 -16.40 -6.77 -4.38
N GLU A 153 -17.02 -6.78 -5.57
CA GLU A 153 -18.38 -6.26 -5.75
C GLU A 153 -19.40 -7.05 -4.92
N GLU A 154 -19.32 -8.38 -4.90
CA GLU A 154 -20.26 -9.25 -4.21
C GLU A 154 -20.20 -9.16 -2.68
N GLU A 155 -19.09 -8.62 -2.15
CA GLU A 155 -18.85 -8.51 -0.71
C GLU A 155 -18.97 -7.09 -0.17
N GLY A 156 -19.09 -6.08 -1.04
CA GLY A 156 -19.11 -4.67 -0.65
C GLY A 156 -17.82 -4.22 0.06
N VAL A 157 -16.68 -4.83 -0.30
CA VAL A 157 -15.37 -4.60 0.32
C VAL A 157 -14.44 -3.94 -0.69
N VAL A 158 -13.70 -2.93 -0.24
CA VAL A 158 -12.64 -2.29 -1.03
C VAL A 158 -11.30 -2.39 -0.31
N PHE A 159 -10.29 -2.92 -0.97
CA PHE A 159 -8.90 -2.75 -0.58
C PHE A 159 -8.41 -1.42 -1.16
N THR A 160 -8.13 -0.45 -0.30
CA THR A 160 -7.83 0.92 -0.71
C THR A 160 -6.36 1.14 -1.01
N SER A 161 -5.51 0.14 -0.73
CA SER A 161 -4.07 0.34 -0.69
C SER A 161 -3.69 1.48 0.26
N ASP A 162 -2.53 2.07 0.06
CA ASP A 162 -1.98 3.18 0.82
C ASP A 162 -2.63 4.55 0.54
N ASN A 163 -3.83 4.54 -0.08
CA ASN A 163 -4.71 5.70 -0.03
C ASN A 163 -5.36 5.89 1.35
N VAL A 164 -5.33 4.84 2.19
CA VAL A 164 -5.80 4.93 3.58
C VAL A 164 -4.79 4.31 4.54
N PHE A 165 -4.34 5.11 5.51
CA PHE A 165 -3.56 4.72 6.68
C PHE A 165 -4.44 4.88 7.90
N CYS A 166 -5.18 3.83 8.25
CA CYS A 166 -6.19 3.94 9.29
C CYS A 166 -5.54 3.91 10.69
N LYS A 167 -5.60 5.06 11.40
CA LYS A 167 -5.09 5.23 12.77
C LYS A 167 -3.60 4.86 12.95
N CYS A 168 -2.84 4.93 11.88
CA CYS A 168 -1.38 4.81 11.89
C CYS A 168 -0.75 5.95 11.10
N HIS A 169 0.56 6.12 11.25
CA HIS A 169 1.32 7.21 10.63
C HIS A 169 1.25 7.13 9.10
N THR A 170 0.80 8.21 8.47
CA THR A 170 0.67 8.32 7.02
C THR A 170 2.02 8.62 6.36
N TRP A 171 2.37 7.86 5.34
CA TRP A 171 3.58 8.06 4.55
C TRP A 171 3.29 8.96 3.34
N LEU A 172 3.98 10.09 3.26
CA LEU A 172 3.80 11.11 2.20
C LEU A 172 5.04 11.26 1.30
N GLN A 173 6.04 10.38 1.43
CA GLN A 173 7.36 10.52 0.81
C GLN A 173 7.38 10.52 -0.73
N GLU A 174 6.37 9.96 -1.38
CA GLU A 174 6.20 9.93 -2.85
C GLU A 174 4.84 10.50 -3.27
N ALA A 175 4.07 11.02 -2.32
CA ALA A 175 2.69 11.41 -2.54
C ALA A 175 2.53 12.62 -3.49
N ASP A 176 1.49 12.55 -4.32
CA ASP A 176 0.85 13.71 -4.94
C ASP A 176 -0.43 14.03 -4.14
N PRO A 177 -0.41 15.04 -3.27
CA PRO A 177 -1.55 15.39 -2.43
C PRO A 177 -2.84 15.68 -3.21
N ALA A 178 -2.75 16.36 -4.36
CA ALA A 178 -3.94 16.69 -5.15
C ALA A 178 -4.57 15.44 -5.79
N ALA A 179 -3.75 14.56 -6.36
CA ALA A 179 -4.20 13.28 -6.89
C ALA A 179 -4.80 12.40 -5.78
N TRP A 180 -4.18 12.42 -4.58
CA TRP A 180 -4.65 11.65 -3.44
C TRP A 180 -6.04 12.08 -2.96
N LEU A 181 -6.27 13.38 -2.78
CA LEU A 181 -7.59 13.90 -2.42
C LEU A 181 -8.64 13.52 -3.46
N GLY A 182 -8.32 13.60 -4.76
CA GLY A 182 -9.20 13.12 -5.83
C GLY A 182 -9.49 11.61 -5.74
N SER A 183 -8.51 10.80 -5.35
CA SER A 183 -8.70 9.35 -5.13
C SER A 183 -9.56 9.05 -3.90
N LEU A 184 -9.45 9.84 -2.82
CA LEU A 184 -10.35 9.71 -1.66
C LEU A 184 -11.80 10.04 -2.05
N ASP A 185 -12.04 11.04 -2.89
CA ASP A 185 -13.37 11.35 -3.41
C ASP A 185 -13.91 10.21 -4.29
N ALA A 186 -13.06 9.62 -5.13
CA ALA A 186 -13.44 8.47 -5.93
C ALA A 186 -13.78 7.24 -5.06
N LEU A 187 -13.01 6.96 -4.01
CA LEU A 187 -13.31 5.90 -3.03
C LEU A 187 -14.65 6.15 -2.33
N ARG A 188 -14.96 7.40 -1.98
CA ARG A 188 -16.24 7.77 -1.35
C ARG A 188 -17.44 7.45 -2.24
N ALA A 189 -17.27 7.58 -3.56
CA ALA A 189 -18.32 7.34 -4.55
C ALA A 189 -18.56 5.86 -4.88
N LEU A 190 -17.68 4.94 -4.47
CA LEU A 190 -17.88 3.50 -4.69
C LEU A 190 -19.07 2.97 -3.88
N ASP A 191 -19.75 1.95 -4.40
CA ASP A 191 -20.83 1.25 -3.68
C ASP A 191 -20.22 0.14 -2.81
N ALA A 192 -19.55 0.54 -1.74
CA ALA A 192 -18.99 -0.36 -0.73
C ALA A 192 -18.70 0.46 0.54
N ASP A 193 -19.00 -0.08 1.70
CA ASP A 193 -18.83 0.62 2.99
C ASP A 193 -17.63 0.12 3.81
N THR A 194 -17.14 -1.08 3.51
CA THR A 194 -16.02 -1.68 4.22
C THR A 194 -14.72 -1.41 3.48
N LEU A 195 -13.81 -0.68 4.12
CA LEU A 195 -12.49 -0.36 3.58
C LEU A 195 -11.42 -1.17 4.31
N VAL A 196 -10.62 -1.91 3.52
CA VAL A 196 -9.37 -2.51 3.97
C VAL A 196 -8.25 -1.54 3.58
N PRO A 197 -7.69 -0.77 4.54
CA PRO A 197 -6.61 0.17 4.26
C PRO A 197 -5.31 -0.56 3.92
N GLY A 198 -4.35 0.13 3.32
CA GLY A 198 -2.99 -0.40 3.17
C GLY A 198 -2.35 -0.68 4.52
N HIS A 199 -2.58 0.20 5.49
CA HIS A 199 -2.04 0.09 6.85
C HIS A 199 -3.08 0.41 7.92
N GLY A 200 -2.94 -0.26 9.08
CA GLY A 200 -3.82 -0.08 10.23
C GLY A 200 -5.13 -0.89 10.15
N PRO A 201 -6.08 -0.69 11.07
CA PRO A 201 -7.28 -1.50 11.16
C PRO A 201 -8.27 -1.25 10.01
N VAL A 202 -9.10 -2.24 9.70
CA VAL A 202 -10.26 -2.10 8.80
C VAL A 202 -11.15 -0.94 9.27
N CYS A 203 -11.63 -0.15 8.34
CA CYS A 203 -12.44 1.03 8.61
C CYS A 203 -13.63 1.16 7.66
N ASP A 204 -14.31 2.29 7.71
CA ASP A 204 -15.39 2.64 6.80
C ASP A 204 -15.12 4.01 6.12
N LYS A 205 -16.01 4.41 5.22
CA LYS A 205 -15.87 5.65 4.44
C LYS A 205 -15.74 6.93 5.26
N ARG A 206 -16.17 6.94 6.52
CA ARG A 206 -16.01 8.13 7.41
C ARG A 206 -14.55 8.45 7.66
N TYR A 207 -13.68 7.43 7.59
CA TYR A 207 -12.24 7.65 7.76
C TYR A 207 -11.59 8.39 6.58
N LEU A 208 -12.21 8.40 5.40
CA LEU A 208 -11.72 9.15 4.25
C LEU A 208 -11.64 10.67 4.52
N ASP A 209 -12.55 11.21 5.32
CA ASP A 209 -12.51 12.62 5.73
C ASP A 209 -11.32 12.91 6.64
N GLU A 210 -11.00 11.98 7.55
CA GLU A 210 -9.86 12.09 8.45
C GLU A 210 -8.53 11.97 7.70
N GLN A 211 -8.45 11.03 6.75
CA GLN A 211 -7.27 10.89 5.88
C GLN A 211 -7.05 12.14 5.01
N GLY A 212 -8.11 12.69 4.42
CA GLY A 212 -8.04 13.91 3.62
C GLY A 212 -7.60 15.11 4.46
N ALA A 213 -8.22 15.32 5.62
CA ALA A 213 -7.86 16.40 6.53
C ALA A 213 -6.39 16.32 6.99
N PHE A 214 -5.87 15.13 7.22
CA PHE A 214 -4.45 14.94 7.55
C PHE A 214 -3.53 15.38 6.41
N ILE A 215 -3.84 15.01 5.17
CA ILE A 215 -3.05 15.40 3.99
C ILE A 215 -3.05 16.94 3.83
N GLU A 216 -4.23 17.55 3.89
CA GLU A 216 -4.38 19.01 3.78
C GLU A 216 -3.63 19.76 4.89
N GLU A 217 -3.73 19.29 6.13
CA GLU A 217 -3.03 19.88 7.27
C GLU A 217 -1.51 19.88 7.06
N TRP A 218 -0.92 18.78 6.61
CA TRP A 218 0.52 18.69 6.37
C TRP A 218 0.97 19.52 5.17
N VAL A 219 0.18 19.57 4.11
CA VAL A 219 0.42 20.50 2.99
C VAL A 219 0.43 21.94 3.47
N ASP A 220 -0.50 22.32 4.35
CA ASP A 220 -0.60 23.67 4.88
C ASP A 220 0.58 24.04 5.82
N TYR A 221 1.05 23.10 6.65
CA TYR A 221 2.24 23.34 7.46
C TYR A 221 3.46 23.64 6.60
N VAL A 222 3.67 22.87 5.55
CA VAL A 222 4.80 23.07 4.63
C VAL A 222 4.62 24.34 3.79
N ARG A 223 3.40 24.62 3.32
CA ARG A 223 3.10 25.87 2.57
C ARG A 223 3.44 27.11 3.39
N ARG A 224 3.06 27.17 4.66
CA ARG A 224 3.40 28.28 5.55
C ARG A 224 4.91 28.45 5.72
N ALA A 225 5.66 27.35 5.87
CA ALA A 225 7.10 27.42 5.94
C ALA A 225 7.73 27.99 4.66
N VAL A 226 7.21 27.63 3.48
CA VAL A 226 7.64 28.17 2.19
C VAL A 226 7.30 29.66 2.06
N GLU A 227 6.09 30.07 2.46
CA GLU A 227 5.65 31.47 2.44
C GLU A 227 6.46 32.35 3.39
N GLU A 228 6.93 31.81 4.52
CA GLU A 228 7.87 32.44 5.45
C GLU A 228 9.31 32.51 4.88
N GLY A 229 9.56 32.01 3.68
CA GLY A 229 10.88 31.97 3.04
C GLY A 229 11.84 30.96 3.65
N MET A 230 11.34 29.98 4.37
CA MET A 230 12.17 28.95 5.03
C MET A 230 12.79 28.03 3.99
N PRO A 231 14.14 27.82 3.98
CA PRO A 231 14.78 26.82 3.13
C PRO A 231 14.31 25.40 3.44
N LYS A 232 14.38 24.50 2.45
CA LYS A 232 13.93 23.11 2.57
C LYS A 232 14.51 22.39 3.79
N ASP A 233 15.82 22.47 3.99
CA ASP A 233 16.47 21.79 5.11
C ASP A 233 16.02 22.31 6.47
N ASP A 234 15.77 23.62 6.59
CA ASP A 234 15.25 24.24 7.81
C ASP A 234 13.79 23.85 8.07
N ALA A 235 12.96 23.79 7.01
CA ALA A 235 11.58 23.32 7.10
C ALA A 235 11.53 21.84 7.54
N VAL A 236 12.38 20.99 6.97
CA VAL A 236 12.52 19.58 7.38
C VAL A 236 12.95 19.50 8.84
N ALA A 237 13.99 20.25 9.25
CA ALA A 237 14.48 20.21 10.63
C ALA A 237 13.46 20.72 11.67
N LYS A 238 12.61 21.69 11.29
CA LYS A 238 11.56 22.27 12.13
C LYS A 238 10.35 21.34 12.24
N LEU A 239 9.78 20.94 11.09
CA LEU A 239 8.51 20.24 11.03
C LEU A 239 8.61 18.76 11.42
N THR A 240 9.78 18.12 11.23
CA THR A 240 10.02 16.74 11.70
C THR A 240 9.92 16.59 13.23
N LYS A 241 10.02 17.70 13.97
CA LYS A 241 9.86 17.71 15.44
C LYS A 241 8.41 17.77 15.89
N MET A 242 7.49 17.98 14.98
CA MET A 242 6.06 17.97 15.31
C MET A 242 5.63 16.53 15.63
N THR A 243 4.81 16.39 16.67
CA THR A 243 4.26 15.09 17.04
C THR A 243 3.17 14.72 16.04
N ASP A 244 3.27 13.53 15.45
CA ASP A 244 2.19 13.00 14.63
C ASP A 244 0.99 12.59 15.50
N ARG A 245 -0.18 12.57 14.88
CA ARG A 245 -1.47 12.22 15.48
C ARG A 245 -1.54 10.73 15.83
N TYR A 246 -0.89 9.88 15.03
CA TYR A 246 -0.97 8.43 15.13
C TYR A 246 0.40 7.79 15.32
N PRO A 247 0.47 6.62 15.97
CA PRO A 247 1.69 5.83 16.08
C PRO A 247 2.12 5.28 14.70
N MET A 248 3.35 4.83 14.60
CA MET A 248 3.77 4.01 13.48
C MET A 248 2.96 2.70 13.45
N ASP A 249 2.87 2.09 12.27
CA ASP A 249 2.20 0.81 12.10
C ASP A 249 3.00 -0.35 12.73
N VAL A 250 2.44 -1.56 12.66
CA VAL A 250 2.96 -2.79 13.27
C VAL A 250 4.45 -3.02 12.94
N GLU A 251 5.26 -3.27 13.97
CA GLU A 251 6.70 -3.51 13.88
C GLU A 251 7.50 -2.38 13.16
N GLN A 252 6.99 -1.13 13.17
CA GLN A 252 7.65 0.04 12.58
C GLN A 252 8.12 1.05 13.65
N ASP A 253 8.13 0.65 14.92
CA ASP A 253 8.56 1.51 16.03
C ASP A 253 9.94 2.15 15.76
N GLY A 254 10.06 3.43 16.11
CA GLY A 254 11.28 4.19 15.91
C GLY A 254 11.50 4.74 14.49
N MET A 255 10.64 4.41 13.52
CA MET A 255 10.78 4.90 12.15
C MET A 255 10.22 6.32 11.96
N ALA A 256 9.35 6.81 12.84
CA ALA A 256 8.68 8.11 12.71
C ALA A 256 9.61 9.28 12.37
N PRO A 257 10.80 9.48 12.99
CA PRO A 257 11.66 10.60 12.62
C PRO A 257 12.17 10.54 11.18
N MET A 258 12.43 9.33 10.66
CA MET A 258 12.84 9.14 9.27
C MET A 258 11.67 9.42 8.32
N VAL A 259 10.50 8.85 8.61
CA VAL A 259 9.31 9.00 7.77
C VAL A 259 8.87 10.46 7.70
N MET A 260 8.81 11.14 8.84
CA MET A 260 8.49 12.56 8.91
C MET A 260 9.45 13.42 8.09
N LYS A 261 10.75 13.11 8.13
CA LYS A 261 11.75 13.81 7.32
C LYS A 261 11.46 13.65 5.82
N LEU A 262 11.15 12.43 5.38
CA LEU A 262 10.83 12.15 3.98
C LEU A 262 9.52 12.82 3.57
N ASN A 263 8.50 12.76 4.41
CA ASN A 263 7.21 13.40 4.18
C ASN A 263 7.34 14.91 3.97
N VAL A 264 8.01 15.60 4.89
CA VAL A 264 8.22 17.06 4.78
C VAL A 264 9.04 17.41 3.55
N ALA A 265 10.07 16.63 3.24
CA ALA A 265 10.92 16.85 2.08
C ALA A 265 10.13 16.76 0.76
N ASN A 266 9.27 15.73 0.62
CA ASN A 266 8.41 15.57 -0.56
C ASN A 266 7.35 16.68 -0.65
N LEU A 267 6.69 17.00 0.44
CA LEU A 267 5.69 18.08 0.47
C LEU A 267 6.30 19.44 0.16
N TYR A 268 7.54 19.71 0.58
CA TYR A 268 8.25 20.93 0.23
C TYR A 268 8.48 21.02 -1.29
N ASP A 269 8.92 19.93 -1.92
CA ASP A 269 9.09 19.87 -3.37
C ASP A 269 7.75 20.01 -4.10
N TYR A 270 6.70 19.42 -3.57
CA TYR A 270 5.34 19.56 -4.10
C TYR A 270 4.87 21.02 -4.05
N VAL A 271 4.96 21.67 -2.89
CA VAL A 271 4.50 23.07 -2.70
C VAL A 271 5.29 24.06 -3.54
N THR A 272 6.61 23.87 -3.67
CA THR A 272 7.48 24.75 -4.48
C THR A 272 7.46 24.42 -5.97
N GLY A 273 6.82 23.32 -6.37
CA GLY A 273 6.81 22.84 -7.74
C GLY A 273 8.15 22.28 -8.22
N ALA A 274 9.05 21.95 -7.31
CA ALA A 274 10.33 21.29 -7.61
C ALA A 274 10.18 19.75 -7.77
N GLY A 275 9.03 19.16 -7.36
CA GLY A 275 8.79 17.72 -7.39
C GLY A 275 8.59 17.15 -8.79
N ILE A 276 8.73 15.82 -8.87
CA ILE A 276 8.57 15.00 -10.10
C ILE A 276 7.14 15.03 -10.67
N HIS A 277 6.16 15.51 -9.92
CA HIS A 277 4.73 15.52 -10.26
C HIS A 277 4.32 16.47 -11.39
N ARG A 278 5.25 17.30 -11.92
CA ARG A 278 4.99 18.22 -13.05
C ARG A 278 5.42 17.70 -14.43
N ARG A 279 5.78 16.41 -14.55
CA ARG A 279 6.19 15.79 -15.82
C ARG A 279 5.19 14.74 -16.31
N ALA A 280 3.91 15.10 -16.33
CA ALA A 280 2.89 14.35 -17.06
C ALA A 280 2.24 15.21 -18.13
#